data_de79a1cdc3a712a4cb4e8dcf98ff284a
#
_entry.id   de79a1cdc3a712a4cb4e8dcf98ff284a
#
_cell.length_a   1.000
_cell.length_b   1.000
_cell.length_c   1.000
_cell.angle_alpha   90.00
_cell.angle_beta   90.00
_cell.angle_gamma   90.00
#
_symmetry.space_group_name_H-M   'P 1'
#
loop_
_entity.id
_entity.type
_entity.pdbx_description
1 polymer ?
#
loop_
_entity_poly.entity_id
_entity_poly.type
_entity_poly.pdbx_seq_one_letter_code
_entity_poly.pdbx_strand_id
1 'polypeptide(L)'
;MRWCVALGFSVVTTLASRVTATVTSGAAEASRGSFTLLTYNVAGLPMFVSQSDPMHNMPRIGALLNLYDVALVQEDFAYHDALNAGAHHGFRSQPVVPGAKVGIGDGLNVFSRLPLSRVERVTWRACSGRFTNGSDCLAPKGFAFGALELSPGVEVDLYDLHMDSDNAPADVAARAEQADQLASFVEHRSAHHAVIVAGDTNMGDESESILERFLKRLGLTDACRSLACGRTGMIDRVMYRGSATVELRAKDFVVDSRFVRDDGKELSDHHAVGAVIEWVRENRVARR
;
A
#
# COMPACT_ATOMS: atom_id res chain seq x y z
N MET A 1 27.59 -93.28 20.77
CA MET A 1 27.90 -91.87 20.40
C MET A 1 26.59 -91.14 20.31
N ARG A 2 26.27 -90.33 21.30
CA ARG A 2 25.04 -89.52 21.33
C ARG A 2 25.45 -88.06 21.11
N TRP A 3 24.88 -87.40 20.11
CA TRP A 3 25.05 -85.97 19.81
C TRP A 3 23.90 -85.22 20.43
N CYS A 4 24.21 -84.31 21.40
CA CYS A 4 23.23 -83.32 21.87
C CYS A 4 23.26 -82.07 21.00
N VAL A 5 22.12 -81.75 20.46
CA VAL A 5 21.89 -80.47 19.71
C VAL A 5 21.33 -79.49 20.76
N ALA A 6 22.05 -78.40 20.97
CA ALA A 6 21.57 -77.30 21.82
C ALA A 6 20.87 -76.25 20.92
N LEU A 7 19.58 -76.02 21.19
CA LEU A 7 18.77 -74.95 20.56
C LEU A 7 18.97 -73.65 21.33
N GLY A 8 19.62 -72.66 20.71
CA GLY A 8 19.74 -71.32 21.23
C GLY A 8 18.51 -70.47 20.88
N PHE A 9 17.80 -69.99 21.88
CA PHE A 9 16.73 -69.01 21.73
C PHE A 9 17.34 -67.62 21.73
N SER A 10 17.26 -66.90 20.57
CA SER A 10 17.55 -65.48 20.47
C SER A 10 16.32 -64.63 20.85
N VAL A 11 16.42 -63.91 21.97
CA VAL A 11 15.41 -62.90 22.35
C VAL A 11 15.71 -61.65 21.58
N VAL A 12 14.82 -61.26 20.66
CA VAL A 12 14.86 -59.99 19.96
C VAL A 12 14.11 -58.96 20.79
N THR A 13 14.85 -58.08 21.45
CA THR A 13 14.30 -56.92 22.18
C THR A 13 14.05 -55.79 21.16
N THR A 14 12.79 -55.56 20.85
CA THR A 14 12.35 -54.38 20.05
C THR A 14 12.36 -53.14 20.95
N LEU A 15 13.33 -52.23 20.71
CA LEU A 15 13.30 -50.88 21.26
C LEU A 15 12.25 -50.06 20.53
N ALA A 16 11.14 -49.75 21.20
CA ALA A 16 10.16 -48.78 20.72
C ALA A 16 10.69 -47.36 20.97
N SER A 17 11.18 -46.69 19.92
CA SER A 17 11.53 -45.27 19.95
C SER A 17 10.25 -44.44 20.10
N ARG A 18 10.06 -43.82 21.26
CA ARG A 18 9.04 -42.82 21.47
C ARG A 18 9.47 -41.53 20.71
N VAL A 19 8.82 -41.22 19.60
CA VAL A 19 8.90 -39.91 18.95
C VAL A 19 8.12 -38.95 19.83
N THR A 20 8.82 -38.15 20.60
CA THR A 20 8.27 -36.96 21.27
C THR A 20 8.09 -35.90 20.21
N ALA A 21 6.85 -35.70 19.79
CA ALA A 21 6.49 -34.52 18.96
C ALA A 21 6.67 -33.28 19.87
N THR A 22 7.71 -32.52 19.59
CA THR A 22 7.85 -31.15 20.12
C THR A 22 6.77 -30.30 19.49
N VAL A 23 5.71 -29.99 20.24
CA VAL A 23 4.76 -28.95 19.87
C VAL A 23 5.51 -27.63 20.00
N THR A 24 5.96 -27.10 18.87
CA THR A 24 6.41 -25.70 18.80
C THR A 24 5.19 -24.84 19.17
N SER A 25 5.25 -24.18 20.33
CA SER A 25 4.26 -23.17 20.70
C SER A 25 4.27 -22.11 19.58
N GLY A 26 3.21 -22.07 18.78
CA GLY A 26 3.00 -21.00 17.82
C GLY A 26 3.09 -19.68 18.59
N ALA A 27 3.83 -18.71 18.04
CA ALA A 27 3.84 -17.35 18.56
C ALA A 27 2.38 -16.93 18.74
N ALA A 28 2.03 -16.43 19.93
CA ALA A 28 0.69 -15.94 20.20
C ALA A 28 0.37 -14.86 19.14
N GLU A 29 -0.74 -15.03 18.43
CA GLU A 29 -1.19 -14.05 17.45
C GLU A 29 -1.34 -12.69 18.13
N ALA A 30 -0.68 -11.66 17.60
CA ALA A 30 -0.82 -10.32 18.14
C ALA A 30 -2.27 -9.86 17.98
N SER A 31 -2.84 -9.32 19.04
CA SER A 31 -4.21 -8.78 19.05
C SER A 31 -4.25 -7.29 18.73
N ARG A 32 -3.10 -6.63 18.70
CA ARG A 32 -2.93 -5.21 18.36
C ARG A 32 -1.50 -4.93 17.95
N GLY A 33 -1.31 -3.86 17.21
CA GLY A 33 0.00 -3.37 16.78
C GLY A 33 -0.11 -2.02 16.10
N SER A 34 0.99 -1.58 15.53
CA SER A 34 1.04 -0.39 14.69
C SER A 34 2.07 -0.57 13.59
N PHE A 35 1.92 0.18 12.51
CA PHE A 35 2.90 0.26 11.44
C PHE A 35 2.93 1.68 10.86
N THR A 36 4.03 2.00 10.22
CA THR A 36 4.24 3.26 9.53
C THR A 36 3.88 3.11 8.06
N LEU A 37 3.06 4.03 7.54
CA LEU A 37 2.63 4.10 6.15
C LEU A 37 3.12 5.41 5.54
N LEU A 38 3.69 5.32 4.34
CA LEU A 38 4.02 6.45 3.49
C LEU A 38 3.15 6.43 2.24
N THR A 39 2.67 7.58 1.78
CA THR A 39 2.27 7.79 0.39
C THR A 39 3.10 8.92 -0.20
N TYR A 40 3.60 8.71 -1.43
CA TYR A 40 4.51 9.66 -2.05
C TYR A 40 4.47 9.58 -3.59
N ASN A 41 3.98 10.62 -4.23
CA ASN A 41 4.21 10.81 -5.65
C ASN A 41 5.69 11.18 -5.87
N VAL A 42 6.42 10.32 -6.56
CA VAL A 42 7.89 10.42 -6.71
C VAL A 42 8.33 11.21 -7.94
N ALA A 43 7.38 11.76 -8.70
CA ALA A 43 7.63 12.57 -9.91
C ALA A 43 8.60 11.90 -10.90
N GLY A 44 8.43 10.61 -11.17
CA GLY A 44 9.36 9.77 -11.94
C GLY A 44 9.15 9.80 -13.45
N LEU A 45 8.57 10.85 -14.00
CA LEU A 45 8.49 11.08 -15.44
C LEU A 45 9.91 11.24 -16.04
N PRO A 46 10.10 10.93 -17.34
CA PRO A 46 11.39 11.17 -18.00
C PRO A 46 11.85 12.63 -17.87
N MET A 47 13.14 12.84 -17.67
CA MET A 47 13.75 14.17 -17.39
C MET A 47 13.31 15.28 -18.34
N PHE A 48 13.01 14.97 -19.61
CA PHE A 48 12.61 15.99 -20.60
C PHE A 48 11.15 16.47 -20.43
N VAL A 49 10.37 15.82 -19.57
CA VAL A 49 8.99 16.24 -19.20
C VAL A 49 8.86 16.53 -17.70
N SER A 50 9.73 15.97 -16.87
CA SER A 50 9.70 16.17 -15.42
C SER A 50 10.18 17.58 -15.05
N GLN A 51 9.53 18.18 -14.05
CA GLN A 51 9.99 19.42 -13.42
C GLN A 51 10.96 19.15 -12.26
N SER A 52 11.05 17.90 -11.81
CA SER A 52 12.00 17.44 -10.81
C SER A 52 13.29 16.91 -11.47
N ASP A 53 14.23 16.37 -10.68
CA ASP A 53 15.44 15.71 -11.15
C ASP A 53 15.39 14.20 -10.81
N PRO A 54 14.50 13.44 -11.44
CA PRO A 54 14.21 12.07 -11.04
C PRO A 54 15.43 11.15 -11.15
N MET A 55 16.32 11.36 -12.11
CA MET A 55 17.52 10.53 -12.27
C MET A 55 18.40 10.55 -11.01
N HIS A 56 18.55 11.70 -10.37
CA HIS A 56 19.36 11.86 -9.16
C HIS A 56 18.53 11.63 -7.88
N ASN A 57 17.23 11.91 -7.92
CA ASN A 57 16.37 11.84 -6.74
C ASN A 57 15.90 10.41 -6.43
N MET A 58 15.62 9.57 -7.44
CA MET A 58 15.07 8.22 -7.24
C MET A 58 15.91 7.31 -6.34
N PRO A 59 17.25 7.22 -6.49
CA PRO A 59 18.05 6.41 -5.57
C PRO A 59 17.92 6.87 -4.11
N ARG A 60 17.83 8.18 -3.89
CA ARG A 60 17.68 8.77 -2.56
C ARG A 60 16.27 8.54 -2.01
N ILE A 61 15.24 8.72 -2.82
CA ILE A 61 13.86 8.38 -2.45
C ILE A 61 13.79 6.92 -2.05
N GLY A 62 14.31 5.99 -2.87
CA GLY A 62 14.34 4.56 -2.57
C GLY A 62 14.97 4.24 -1.21
N ALA A 63 16.08 4.90 -0.87
CA ALA A 63 16.71 4.76 0.44
C ALA A 63 15.83 5.29 1.58
N LEU A 64 15.11 6.39 1.37
CA LEU A 64 14.22 6.99 2.36
C LEU A 64 12.92 6.21 2.55
N LEU A 65 12.44 5.44 1.55
CA LEU A 65 11.30 4.53 1.72
C LEU A 65 11.52 3.57 2.89
N ASN A 66 12.78 3.20 3.18
CA ASN A 66 13.12 2.30 4.30
C ASN A 66 12.82 2.86 5.69
N LEU A 67 12.43 4.11 5.82
CA LEU A 67 11.96 4.69 7.07
C LEU A 67 10.55 4.25 7.45
N TYR A 68 9.84 3.59 6.53
CA TYR A 68 8.44 3.19 6.66
C TYR A 68 8.29 1.67 6.50
N ASP A 69 7.28 1.10 7.15
CA ASP A 69 6.96 -0.32 7.02
C ASP A 69 6.25 -0.61 5.70
N VAL A 70 5.41 0.33 5.25
CA VAL A 70 4.68 0.28 3.98
C VAL A 70 4.83 1.61 3.27
N ALA A 71 5.23 1.61 2.01
CA ALA A 71 5.28 2.78 1.16
C ALA A 71 4.48 2.55 -0.12
N LEU A 72 3.56 3.46 -0.40
CA LEU A 72 2.77 3.56 -1.62
C LEU A 72 3.37 4.68 -2.45
N VAL A 73 3.74 4.39 -3.69
CA VAL A 73 4.37 5.37 -4.55
C VAL A 73 3.58 5.56 -5.84
N GLN A 74 3.44 6.80 -6.25
CA GLN A 74 2.80 7.22 -7.49
C GLN A 74 3.86 7.83 -8.41
N GLU A 75 3.61 7.83 -9.71
CA GLU A 75 4.54 8.29 -10.76
C GLU A 75 5.89 7.54 -10.78
N ASP A 76 5.94 6.32 -10.31
CA ASP A 76 7.12 5.47 -10.47
C ASP A 76 7.19 4.91 -11.90
N PHE A 77 7.53 5.77 -12.86
CA PHE A 77 7.46 5.47 -14.30
C PHE A 77 8.80 5.04 -14.89
N ALA A 78 9.70 6.03 -15.10
CA ALA A 78 10.90 5.82 -15.92
C ALA A 78 12.13 5.36 -15.14
N TYR A 79 12.13 5.50 -13.82
CA TYR A 79 13.31 5.28 -12.97
C TYR A 79 13.08 4.25 -11.88
N HIS A 80 12.14 3.33 -12.09
CA HIS A 80 11.78 2.28 -11.13
C HIS A 80 13.00 1.50 -10.62
N ASP A 81 13.92 1.11 -11.50
CA ASP A 81 15.09 0.33 -11.10
C ASP A 81 15.96 1.09 -10.09
N ALA A 82 16.10 2.40 -10.26
CA ALA A 82 16.87 3.25 -9.35
C ALA A 82 16.18 3.41 -7.99
N LEU A 83 14.85 3.60 -7.99
CA LEU A 83 14.02 3.62 -6.79
C LEU A 83 14.11 2.28 -6.04
N ASN A 84 13.87 1.20 -6.77
CA ASN A 84 13.84 -0.16 -6.24
C ASN A 84 15.17 -0.63 -5.68
N ALA A 85 16.30 -0.20 -6.26
CA ALA A 85 17.64 -0.53 -5.78
C ALA A 85 17.92 0.02 -4.37
N GLY A 86 17.34 1.17 -4.02
CA GLY A 86 17.48 1.78 -2.69
C GLY A 86 16.53 1.21 -1.63
N ALA A 87 15.44 0.59 -2.04
CA ALA A 87 14.42 0.06 -1.12
C ALA A 87 14.79 -1.37 -0.65
N HIS A 88 14.58 -1.67 0.64
CA HIS A 88 14.92 -2.97 1.24
C HIS A 88 13.68 -3.73 1.77
N HIS A 89 12.50 -3.41 1.27
CA HIS A 89 11.26 -4.07 1.64
C HIS A 89 11.22 -5.50 1.09
N GLY A 90 10.74 -6.45 1.89
CA GLY A 90 10.67 -7.87 1.52
C GLY A 90 9.56 -8.19 0.53
N PHE A 91 8.48 -7.40 0.52
CA PHE A 91 7.34 -7.54 -0.38
C PHE A 91 7.22 -6.29 -1.24
N ARG A 92 7.03 -6.49 -2.55
CA ARG A 92 6.92 -5.39 -3.52
C ARG A 92 5.93 -5.76 -4.60
N SER A 93 5.14 -4.79 -5.05
CA SER A 93 4.38 -4.98 -6.28
C SER A 93 5.33 -4.95 -7.49
N GLN A 94 4.97 -5.64 -8.56
CA GLN A 94 5.72 -5.54 -9.80
C GLN A 94 5.23 -4.32 -10.58
N PRO A 95 6.13 -3.50 -11.17
CA PRO A 95 5.71 -2.39 -12.01
C PRO A 95 4.98 -2.89 -13.25
N VAL A 96 4.03 -2.12 -13.73
CA VAL A 96 3.41 -2.39 -15.04
C VAL A 96 4.41 -2.05 -16.12
N VAL A 97 4.87 -3.08 -16.83
CA VAL A 97 5.72 -2.89 -18.00
C VAL A 97 4.83 -2.47 -19.18
N PRO A 98 5.10 -1.31 -19.80
CA PRO A 98 4.34 -0.89 -20.97
C PRO A 98 4.43 -1.97 -22.06
N GLY A 99 3.31 -2.31 -22.66
CA GLY A 99 3.31 -3.14 -23.88
C GLY A 99 4.09 -2.43 -24.99
N ALA A 100 4.47 -3.16 -26.06
CA ALA A 100 5.33 -2.69 -27.17
C ALA A 100 4.84 -1.41 -27.92
N LYS A 101 3.74 -0.83 -27.52
CA LYS A 101 3.23 0.47 -27.98
C LYS A 101 3.57 1.51 -26.94
N VAL A 102 4.49 2.39 -27.25
CA VAL A 102 4.90 3.61 -26.54
C VAL A 102 3.99 3.95 -25.37
N GLY A 103 4.39 3.59 -24.15
CA GLY A 103 3.58 3.83 -22.95
C GLY A 103 4.46 3.83 -21.72
N ILE A 104 4.09 4.66 -20.79
CA ILE A 104 4.51 4.53 -19.39
C ILE A 104 3.49 3.63 -18.70
N GLY A 105 3.89 2.88 -17.66
CA GLY A 105 2.97 2.09 -16.82
C GLY A 105 1.98 2.97 -16.07
N ASP A 106 1.26 2.39 -15.12
CA ASP A 106 0.33 3.15 -14.25
C ASP A 106 1.06 3.98 -13.17
N GLY A 107 2.36 3.76 -12.99
CA GLY A 107 3.20 4.48 -12.03
C GLY A 107 2.95 4.12 -10.57
N LEU A 108 2.11 3.13 -10.28
CA LEU A 108 1.77 2.74 -8.92
C LEU A 108 2.63 1.58 -8.44
N ASN A 109 3.29 1.70 -7.29
CA ASN A 109 4.00 0.59 -6.69
C ASN A 109 3.92 0.61 -5.17
N VAL A 110 3.90 -0.60 -4.61
CA VAL A 110 3.84 -0.83 -3.16
C VAL A 110 5.13 -1.51 -2.72
N PHE A 111 5.76 -0.95 -1.71
CA PHE A 111 6.90 -1.52 -0.98
C PHE A 111 6.46 -1.82 0.44
N SER A 112 6.63 -3.06 0.92
CA SER A 112 6.13 -3.45 2.23
C SER A 112 7.11 -4.38 2.96
N ARG A 113 7.30 -4.17 4.26
CA ARG A 113 7.92 -5.13 5.16
C ARG A 113 6.93 -6.19 5.63
N LEU A 114 5.64 -5.84 5.63
CA LEU A 114 4.55 -6.74 5.98
C LEU A 114 4.16 -7.58 4.75
N PRO A 115 3.70 -8.81 4.93
CA PRO A 115 3.25 -9.65 3.82
C PRO A 115 2.17 -8.96 3.00
N LEU A 116 2.41 -8.88 1.69
CA LEU A 116 1.50 -8.29 0.70
C LEU A 116 1.10 -9.37 -0.30
N SER A 117 -0.18 -9.53 -0.52
CA SER A 117 -0.74 -10.54 -1.43
C SER A 117 -1.88 -9.97 -2.27
N ARG A 118 -2.37 -10.76 -3.23
CA ARG A 118 -3.54 -10.45 -4.07
C ARG A 118 -3.45 -9.10 -4.78
N VAL A 119 -2.27 -8.72 -5.25
CA VAL A 119 -2.07 -7.44 -5.94
C VAL A 119 -2.86 -7.42 -7.25
N GLU A 120 -3.74 -6.45 -7.39
CA GLU A 120 -4.58 -6.21 -8.58
C GLU A 120 -4.49 -4.73 -8.96
N ARG A 121 -4.46 -4.44 -10.26
CA ARG A 121 -4.38 -3.06 -10.78
C ARG A 121 -5.58 -2.76 -11.65
N VAL A 122 -6.17 -1.60 -11.46
CA VAL A 122 -7.38 -1.17 -12.16
C VAL A 122 -7.16 0.22 -12.74
N THR A 123 -7.21 0.32 -14.06
CA THR A 123 -7.10 1.61 -14.76
C THR A 123 -8.41 2.39 -14.62
N TRP A 124 -8.30 3.73 -14.51
CA TRP A 124 -9.46 4.60 -14.54
C TRP A 124 -10.21 4.49 -15.87
N ARG A 125 -11.53 4.52 -15.82
CA ARG A 125 -12.40 4.54 -17.00
C ARG A 125 -12.52 5.94 -17.60
N ALA A 126 -12.42 6.95 -16.75
CA ALA A 126 -12.44 8.36 -17.12
C ALA A 126 -11.06 8.97 -16.93
N CYS A 127 -10.67 9.86 -17.83
CA CYS A 127 -9.50 10.72 -17.72
C CYS A 127 -9.74 12.01 -18.50
N SER A 128 -8.99 13.07 -18.20
CA SER A 128 -9.02 14.35 -18.91
C SER A 128 -7.69 14.62 -19.60
N GLY A 129 -7.75 15.27 -20.78
CA GLY A 129 -6.57 15.69 -21.52
C GLY A 129 -5.78 14.57 -22.21
N ARG A 130 -5.37 14.80 -23.47
CA ARG A 130 -4.41 13.94 -24.18
C ARG A 130 -3.16 14.66 -24.63
N PHE A 131 -3.23 15.95 -24.90
CA PHE A 131 -2.12 16.81 -25.31
C PHE A 131 -2.33 18.25 -24.80
N THR A 132 -3.39 18.46 -24.05
CA THR A 132 -3.78 19.74 -23.43
C THR A 132 -4.38 19.41 -22.06
N ASN A 133 -4.34 20.34 -21.11
CA ASN A 133 -4.90 20.17 -19.76
C ASN A 133 -4.38 18.89 -19.07
N GLY A 134 -3.13 18.91 -18.62
CA GLY A 134 -2.54 17.85 -17.80
C GLY A 134 -2.13 16.57 -18.53
N SER A 135 -2.73 16.22 -19.65
CA SER A 135 -2.39 15.02 -20.43
C SER A 135 -2.57 13.67 -19.70
N ASP A 136 -3.44 13.59 -18.69
CA ASP A 136 -3.64 12.41 -17.85
C ASP A 136 -4.02 11.15 -18.63
N CYS A 137 -4.73 11.29 -19.77
CA CYS A 137 -5.06 10.17 -20.63
C CYS A 137 -3.86 9.54 -21.38
N LEU A 138 -2.65 10.07 -21.23
CA LEU A 138 -1.44 9.48 -21.82
C LEU A 138 -0.83 8.39 -20.91
N ALA A 139 -1.10 8.45 -19.62
CA ALA A 139 -0.72 7.41 -18.66
C ALA A 139 -1.97 6.59 -18.28
N PRO A 140 -1.88 5.25 -18.17
CA PRO A 140 -2.98 4.42 -17.71
C PRO A 140 -3.12 4.52 -16.18
N LYS A 141 -3.27 5.76 -15.65
CA LYS A 141 -3.47 6.01 -14.23
C LYS A 141 -4.63 5.16 -13.69
N GLY A 142 -4.63 4.89 -12.40
CA GLY A 142 -5.62 4.03 -11.79
C GLY A 142 -5.44 3.89 -10.29
N PHE A 143 -5.77 2.70 -9.81
CA PHE A 143 -5.46 2.28 -8.45
C PHE A 143 -4.93 0.84 -8.43
N ALA A 144 -4.09 0.56 -7.45
CA ALA A 144 -3.61 -0.78 -7.14
C ALA A 144 -4.25 -1.23 -5.82
N PHE A 145 -4.81 -2.44 -5.81
CA PHE A 145 -5.29 -3.13 -4.62
C PHE A 145 -4.24 -4.13 -4.15
N GLY A 146 -4.12 -4.34 -2.84
CA GLY A 146 -3.37 -5.43 -2.24
C GLY A 146 -3.93 -5.81 -0.88
N ALA A 147 -3.74 -7.06 -0.45
CA ALA A 147 -4.07 -7.47 0.90
C ALA A 147 -2.79 -7.47 1.75
N LEU A 148 -2.79 -6.67 2.79
CA LEU A 148 -1.70 -6.49 3.74
C LEU A 148 -1.99 -7.30 5.00
N GLU A 149 -1.12 -8.25 5.35
CA GLU A 149 -1.25 -9.03 6.57
C GLU A 149 -0.48 -8.33 7.71
N LEU A 150 -1.21 -7.83 8.69
CA LEU A 150 -0.66 -7.12 9.85
C LEU A 150 -0.16 -8.09 10.94
N SER A 151 -0.77 -9.26 11.03
CA SER A 151 -0.45 -10.38 11.91
C SER A 151 -1.17 -11.62 11.36
N PRO A 152 -0.77 -12.85 11.71
CA PRO A 152 -1.47 -14.04 11.25
C PRO A 152 -2.99 -13.94 11.43
N GLY A 153 -3.72 -13.99 10.32
CA GLY A 153 -5.18 -13.88 10.28
C GLY A 153 -5.74 -12.47 10.53
N VAL A 154 -4.92 -11.42 10.48
CA VAL A 154 -5.34 -10.02 10.52
C VAL A 154 -4.93 -9.34 9.23
N GLU A 155 -5.86 -9.18 8.31
CA GLU A 155 -5.64 -8.53 7.01
C GLU A 155 -6.34 -7.19 6.91
N VAL A 156 -5.74 -6.29 6.15
CA VAL A 156 -6.29 -5.00 5.73
C VAL A 156 -6.20 -4.90 4.22
N ASP A 157 -7.27 -4.48 3.58
CA ASP A 157 -7.28 -4.19 2.16
C ASP A 157 -6.67 -2.80 1.91
N LEU A 158 -5.58 -2.77 1.15
CA LEU A 158 -4.76 -1.60 0.86
C LEU A 158 -4.99 -1.14 -0.57
N TYR A 159 -5.21 0.14 -0.76
CA TYR A 159 -5.39 0.77 -2.06
C TYR A 159 -4.38 1.91 -2.22
N ASP A 160 -3.55 1.82 -3.25
CA ASP A 160 -2.69 2.89 -3.76
C ASP A 160 -3.34 3.50 -4.99
N LEU A 161 -3.43 4.83 -5.09
CA LEU A 161 -4.13 5.48 -6.19
C LEU A 161 -3.40 6.73 -6.70
N HIS A 162 -3.64 7.04 -7.99
CA HIS A 162 -3.28 8.32 -8.58
C HIS A 162 -4.41 8.79 -9.50
N MET A 163 -5.09 9.87 -9.11
CA MET A 163 -6.19 10.46 -9.88
C MET A 163 -5.71 11.51 -10.88
N ASP A 164 -6.63 11.98 -11.75
CA ASP A 164 -6.35 13.04 -12.71
C ASP A 164 -5.89 14.33 -12.02
N SER A 165 -4.86 14.93 -12.59
CA SER A 165 -4.28 16.21 -12.15
C SER A 165 -5.10 17.41 -12.62
N ASP A 166 -4.58 18.60 -12.35
CA ASP A 166 -5.15 19.89 -12.75
C ASP A 166 -6.58 20.18 -12.23
N ASN A 167 -7.12 21.35 -12.56
CA ASN A 167 -8.38 21.85 -12.00
C ASN A 167 -9.32 22.46 -13.04
N ALA A 168 -9.14 22.14 -14.33
CA ALA A 168 -10.16 22.47 -15.30
C ALA A 168 -11.46 21.67 -15.02
N PRO A 169 -12.62 22.17 -15.43
CA PRO A 169 -13.89 21.47 -15.16
C PRO A 169 -13.92 20.01 -15.62
N ALA A 170 -13.19 19.67 -16.69
CA ALA A 170 -13.08 18.30 -17.19
C ALA A 170 -12.25 17.40 -16.25
N ASP A 171 -11.20 17.95 -15.62
CA ASP A 171 -10.35 17.21 -14.66
C ASP A 171 -11.12 16.93 -13.38
N VAL A 172 -11.86 17.93 -12.87
CA VAL A 172 -12.75 17.77 -11.72
C VAL A 172 -13.84 16.72 -11.99
N ALA A 173 -14.42 16.73 -13.21
CA ALA A 173 -15.41 15.73 -13.61
C ALA A 173 -14.79 14.33 -13.70
N ALA A 174 -13.59 14.18 -14.26
CA ALA A 174 -12.87 12.92 -14.33
C ALA A 174 -12.59 12.37 -12.92
N ARG A 175 -12.11 13.21 -11.99
CA ARG A 175 -11.90 12.79 -10.57
C ARG A 175 -13.20 12.34 -9.89
N ALA A 176 -14.34 12.97 -10.21
CA ALA A 176 -15.63 12.52 -9.67
C ALA A 176 -15.99 11.10 -10.14
N GLU A 177 -15.79 10.81 -11.42
CA GLU A 177 -16.03 9.46 -11.98
C GLU A 177 -15.02 8.43 -11.46
N GLN A 178 -13.77 8.82 -11.28
CA GLN A 178 -12.70 7.98 -10.68
C GLN A 178 -13.01 7.65 -9.23
N ALA A 179 -13.45 8.63 -8.43
CA ALA A 179 -13.88 8.41 -7.06
C ALA A 179 -15.07 7.44 -6.98
N ASP A 180 -16.03 7.57 -7.89
CA ASP A 180 -17.18 6.66 -7.97
C ASP A 180 -16.77 5.24 -8.41
N GLN A 181 -15.81 5.12 -9.34
CA GLN A 181 -15.26 3.83 -9.77
C GLN A 181 -14.55 3.12 -8.61
N LEU A 182 -13.66 3.83 -7.90
CA LEU A 182 -12.96 3.26 -6.74
C LEU A 182 -13.94 2.90 -5.63
N ALA A 183 -14.89 3.79 -5.31
CA ALA A 183 -15.88 3.51 -4.28
C ALA A 183 -16.67 2.23 -4.58
N SER A 184 -17.13 2.06 -5.81
CA SER A 184 -17.84 0.85 -6.23
C SER A 184 -16.97 -0.41 -6.14
N PHE A 185 -15.68 -0.31 -6.45
CA PHE A 185 -14.74 -1.42 -6.31
C PHE A 185 -14.52 -1.79 -4.83
N VAL A 186 -14.29 -0.80 -3.96
CA VAL A 186 -14.11 -1.00 -2.52
C VAL A 186 -15.37 -1.58 -1.87
N GLU A 187 -16.56 -1.11 -2.24
CA GLU A 187 -17.83 -1.64 -1.75
C GLU A 187 -18.03 -3.12 -2.09
N HIS A 188 -17.62 -3.52 -3.29
CA HIS A 188 -17.74 -4.91 -3.74
C HIS A 188 -16.62 -5.79 -3.18
N ARG A 189 -15.37 -5.32 -3.24
CA ARG A 189 -14.18 -6.12 -2.90
C ARG A 189 -13.93 -6.22 -1.41
N SER A 190 -14.15 -5.12 -0.69
CA SER A 190 -13.75 -4.91 0.71
C SER A 190 -14.95 -4.66 1.64
N ALA A 191 -16.14 -5.15 1.30
CA ALA A 191 -17.37 -4.91 2.06
C ALA A 191 -17.27 -5.21 3.57
N HIS A 192 -16.47 -6.21 3.93
CA HIS A 192 -16.34 -6.69 5.31
C HIS A 192 -14.91 -6.54 5.87
N HIS A 193 -14.01 -5.94 5.11
CA HIS A 193 -12.61 -5.79 5.47
C HIS A 193 -12.33 -4.39 6.03
N ALA A 194 -11.32 -4.30 6.88
CA ALA A 194 -10.68 -3.03 7.18
C ALA A 194 -9.95 -2.54 5.92
N VAL A 195 -9.98 -1.25 5.67
CA VAL A 195 -9.52 -0.64 4.42
C VAL A 195 -8.60 0.53 4.70
N ILE A 196 -7.53 0.62 3.94
CA ILE A 196 -6.70 1.82 3.81
C ILE A 196 -6.70 2.22 2.34
N VAL A 197 -7.02 3.48 2.08
CA VAL A 197 -6.90 4.11 0.76
C VAL A 197 -5.91 5.25 0.91
N ALA A 198 -4.81 5.21 0.18
CA ALA A 198 -3.84 6.29 0.19
C ALA A 198 -3.28 6.53 -1.21
N GLY A 199 -2.74 7.71 -1.45
CA GLY A 199 -2.21 8.08 -2.75
C GLY A 199 -2.41 9.55 -3.05
N ASP A 200 -2.05 9.90 -4.27
CA ASP A 200 -2.31 11.19 -4.86
C ASP A 200 -3.75 11.24 -5.40
N THR A 201 -4.62 11.85 -4.61
CA THR A 201 -6.04 12.00 -4.98
C THR A 201 -6.27 13.16 -5.93
N ASN A 202 -5.33 14.08 -6.05
CA ASN A 202 -5.52 15.37 -6.73
C ASN A 202 -6.79 16.13 -6.27
N MET A 203 -7.38 15.72 -5.12
CA MET A 203 -8.58 16.35 -4.56
C MET A 203 -8.18 17.49 -3.61
N GLY A 204 -7.77 18.62 -4.17
CA GLY A 204 -7.62 19.88 -3.47
C GLY A 204 -8.96 20.56 -3.20
N ASP A 205 -8.92 21.89 -2.97
CA ASP A 205 -10.08 22.68 -2.58
C ASP A 205 -11.22 22.63 -3.62
N GLU A 206 -10.90 22.57 -4.93
CA GLU A 206 -11.87 22.49 -6.02
C GLU A 206 -12.63 21.16 -6.04
N SER A 207 -12.07 20.14 -5.46
CA SER A 207 -12.64 18.78 -5.39
C SER A 207 -13.11 18.39 -3.98
N GLU A 208 -13.18 19.32 -3.05
CA GLU A 208 -13.55 19.07 -1.64
C GLU A 208 -14.89 18.33 -1.52
N SER A 209 -15.90 18.75 -2.29
CA SER A 209 -17.22 18.11 -2.30
C SER A 209 -17.19 16.67 -2.84
N ILE A 210 -16.24 16.34 -3.73
CA ILE A 210 -16.03 14.99 -4.23
C ILE A 210 -15.42 14.14 -3.13
N LEU A 211 -14.37 14.65 -2.47
CA LEU A 211 -13.70 13.99 -1.35
C LEU A 211 -14.68 13.68 -0.22
N GLU A 212 -15.51 14.65 0.19
CA GLU A 212 -16.48 14.44 1.26
C GLU A 212 -17.51 13.35 0.93
N ARG A 213 -18.02 13.33 -0.32
CA ARG A 213 -18.93 12.27 -0.76
C ARG A 213 -18.23 10.90 -0.76
N PHE A 214 -16.98 10.85 -1.22
CA PHE A 214 -16.17 9.62 -1.24
C PHE A 214 -15.93 9.08 0.17
N LEU A 215 -15.47 9.92 1.09
CA LEU A 215 -15.27 9.55 2.50
C LEU A 215 -16.57 9.05 3.13
N LYS A 216 -17.65 9.78 2.96
CA LYS A 216 -18.97 9.43 3.50
C LYS A 216 -19.50 8.11 2.93
N ARG A 217 -19.40 7.93 1.61
CA ARG A 217 -19.90 6.71 0.94
C ARG A 217 -19.21 5.45 1.45
N LEU A 218 -17.90 5.51 1.65
CA LEU A 218 -17.08 4.39 2.08
C LEU A 218 -16.92 4.26 3.61
N GLY A 219 -17.39 5.24 4.38
CA GLY A 219 -17.15 5.31 5.83
C GLY A 219 -15.68 5.51 6.18
N LEU A 220 -14.92 6.17 5.31
CA LEU A 220 -13.50 6.43 5.51
C LEU A 220 -13.27 7.64 6.42
N THR A 221 -12.23 7.56 7.21
CA THR A 221 -11.67 8.66 8.00
C THR A 221 -10.37 9.13 7.36
N ASP A 222 -10.25 10.42 7.05
CA ASP A 222 -9.00 11.03 6.62
C ASP A 222 -8.08 11.22 7.83
N ALA A 223 -6.85 10.72 7.74
CA ALA A 223 -5.89 10.71 8.85
C ALA A 223 -5.51 12.13 9.30
N CYS A 224 -5.23 13.04 8.35
CA CYS A 224 -4.91 14.43 8.67
C CYS A 224 -6.08 15.12 9.40
N ARG A 225 -7.29 14.97 8.89
CA ARG A 225 -8.50 15.58 9.49
C ARG A 225 -8.78 15.02 10.88
N SER A 226 -8.65 13.71 11.06
CA SER A 226 -8.92 13.06 12.35
C SER A 226 -7.95 13.47 13.46
N LEU A 227 -6.74 13.87 13.08
CA LEU A 227 -5.69 14.32 13.99
C LEU A 227 -5.57 15.85 14.05
N ALA A 228 -6.46 16.59 13.37
CA ALA A 228 -6.41 18.05 13.27
C ALA A 228 -5.02 18.54 12.85
N CYS A 229 -4.43 17.96 11.81
CA CYS A 229 -3.04 18.21 11.39
C CYS A 229 -2.79 19.66 10.92
N GLY A 230 -3.83 20.48 10.81
CA GLY A 230 -3.76 21.92 10.49
C GLY A 230 -3.44 22.21 9.01
N ARG A 231 -3.48 21.21 8.13
CA ARG A 231 -3.21 21.39 6.69
C ARG A 231 -4.51 21.35 5.89
N THR A 232 -4.63 22.27 4.95
CA THR A 232 -5.74 22.38 4.00
C THR A 232 -5.23 22.17 2.58
N GLY A 233 -6.12 21.86 1.65
CA GLY A 233 -5.78 21.71 0.22
C GLY A 233 -4.82 20.57 -0.11
N MET A 234 -4.57 19.64 0.82
CA MET A 234 -3.71 18.49 0.55
C MET A 234 -4.35 17.59 -0.49
N ILE A 235 -3.53 17.11 -1.43
CA ILE A 235 -3.93 16.16 -2.47
C ILE A 235 -3.41 14.75 -2.21
N ASP A 236 -2.26 14.62 -1.54
CA ASP A 236 -1.74 13.35 -1.06
C ASP A 236 -2.38 13.00 0.27
N ARG A 237 -3.05 11.85 0.35
CA ARG A 237 -3.92 11.51 1.48
C ARG A 237 -3.71 10.09 1.98
N VAL A 238 -3.98 9.90 3.27
CA VAL A 238 -4.15 8.59 3.91
C VAL A 238 -5.55 8.56 4.52
N MET A 239 -6.37 7.64 4.06
CA MET A 239 -7.75 7.45 4.48
C MET A 239 -7.94 6.00 4.92
N TYR A 240 -8.74 5.77 5.96
CA TYR A 240 -8.90 4.42 6.50
C TYR A 240 -10.29 4.21 7.11
N ARG A 241 -10.70 2.95 7.19
CA ARG A 241 -11.82 2.49 8.02
C ARG A 241 -11.50 1.13 8.62
N GLY A 242 -12.00 0.86 9.81
CA GLY A 242 -11.99 -0.47 10.39
C GLY A 242 -13.05 -1.40 9.79
N SER A 243 -13.12 -2.59 10.34
CA SER A 243 -14.16 -3.59 10.06
C SER A 243 -14.76 -4.13 11.37
N ALA A 244 -15.64 -5.13 11.27
CA ALA A 244 -16.17 -5.82 12.46
C ALA A 244 -15.13 -6.66 13.22
N THR A 245 -13.93 -6.86 12.63
CA THR A 245 -12.87 -7.70 13.18
C THR A 245 -11.54 -6.98 13.38
N VAL A 246 -11.35 -5.83 12.76
CA VAL A 246 -10.12 -5.04 12.85
C VAL A 246 -10.49 -3.57 13.00
N GLU A 247 -10.16 -2.98 14.13
CA GLU A 247 -10.21 -1.53 14.31
C GLU A 247 -8.93 -0.90 13.76
N LEU A 248 -9.04 0.25 13.08
CA LEU A 248 -7.92 1.05 12.62
C LEU A 248 -8.01 2.47 13.19
N ARG A 249 -6.87 3.04 13.56
CA ARG A 249 -6.77 4.44 14.00
C ARG A 249 -5.46 5.06 13.51
N ALA A 250 -5.51 6.28 13.00
CA ALA A 250 -4.31 7.08 12.83
C ALA A 250 -3.86 7.60 14.19
N LYS A 251 -2.57 7.46 14.50
CA LYS A 251 -1.93 7.96 15.74
C LYS A 251 -1.03 9.14 15.47
N ASP A 252 -0.48 9.20 14.25
CA ASP A 252 0.36 10.30 13.83
C ASP A 252 0.18 10.53 12.33
N PHE A 253 0.43 11.77 11.91
CA PHE A 253 0.40 12.21 10.52
C PHE A 253 1.47 13.29 10.32
N VAL A 254 2.33 13.09 9.35
CA VAL A 254 3.47 13.97 9.09
C VAL A 254 3.66 14.23 7.61
N VAL A 255 4.02 15.46 7.27
CA VAL A 255 4.72 15.74 6.02
C VAL A 255 6.22 15.63 6.32
N ASP A 256 6.86 14.62 5.74
CA ASP A 256 8.20 14.22 6.13
C ASP A 256 9.26 15.08 5.47
N SER A 257 9.79 16.02 6.20
CA SER A 257 10.82 16.96 5.74
C SER A 257 12.19 16.33 5.45
N ARG A 258 12.35 15.03 5.66
CA ARG A 258 13.59 14.29 5.31
C ARG A 258 13.70 14.01 3.80
N PHE A 259 12.58 14.10 3.06
CA PHE A 259 12.54 13.87 1.61
C PHE A 259 13.02 15.09 0.84
N VAL A 260 14.21 15.57 1.21
CA VAL A 260 14.87 16.74 0.59
C VAL A 260 16.27 16.38 0.14
N ARG A 261 16.78 17.14 -0.82
CA ARG A 261 18.17 17.09 -1.29
C ARG A 261 19.10 17.76 -0.27
N ASP A 262 20.40 17.63 -0.48
CA ASP A 262 21.42 18.27 0.39
C ASP A 262 21.39 19.80 0.26
N ASP A 263 20.86 20.34 -0.85
CA ASP A 263 20.65 21.77 -1.06
C ASP A 263 19.31 22.29 -0.47
N GLY A 264 18.55 21.43 0.23
CA GLY A 264 17.28 21.74 0.86
C GLY A 264 16.08 21.72 -0.07
N LYS A 265 16.25 21.37 -1.35
CA LYS A 265 15.11 21.23 -2.28
C LYS A 265 14.41 19.89 -2.09
N GLU A 266 13.10 19.87 -2.31
CA GLU A 266 12.31 18.66 -2.31
C GLU A 266 12.80 17.65 -3.37
N LEU A 267 12.67 16.36 -3.07
CA LEU A 267 13.04 15.28 -3.99
C LEU A 267 11.98 15.05 -5.07
N SER A 268 10.75 15.54 -4.86
CA SER A 268 9.61 15.54 -5.78
C SER A 268 8.95 16.90 -5.75
N ASP A 269 8.04 17.17 -6.66
CA ASP A 269 7.10 18.30 -6.61
C ASP A 269 5.92 18.05 -5.67
N HIS A 270 5.83 16.83 -5.11
CA HIS A 270 4.92 16.46 -4.04
C HIS A 270 5.63 16.36 -2.69
N HIS A 271 4.84 16.44 -1.62
CA HIS A 271 5.33 16.16 -0.28
C HIS A 271 5.20 14.67 0.06
N ALA A 272 6.20 14.13 0.76
CA ALA A 272 6.12 12.79 1.33
C ALA A 272 5.19 12.80 2.54
N VAL A 273 4.09 12.06 2.48
CA VAL A 273 3.05 12.02 3.52
C VAL A 273 3.13 10.71 4.28
N GLY A 274 3.49 10.79 5.57
CA GLY A 274 3.58 9.67 6.48
C GLY A 274 2.43 9.62 7.49
N ALA A 275 2.04 8.41 7.87
CA ALA A 275 1.10 8.17 8.97
C ALA A 275 1.55 6.98 9.82
N VAL A 276 1.22 7.01 11.10
CA VAL A 276 1.27 5.83 11.98
C VAL A 276 -0.15 5.30 12.14
N ILE A 277 -0.37 4.07 11.72
CA ILE A 277 -1.68 3.41 11.82
C ILE A 277 -1.60 2.36 12.93
N GLU A 278 -2.41 2.52 13.96
CA GLU A 278 -2.69 1.49 14.95
C GLU A 278 -3.80 0.57 14.47
N TRP A 279 -3.70 -0.70 14.82
CA TRP A 279 -4.74 -1.68 14.62
C TRP A 279 -4.99 -2.51 15.88
N VAL A 280 -6.26 -2.90 16.07
CA VAL A 280 -6.69 -3.80 17.13
C VAL A 280 -7.57 -4.87 16.51
N ARG A 281 -7.28 -6.15 16.80
CA ARG A 281 -8.14 -7.26 16.45
C ARG A 281 -9.32 -7.30 17.41
N GLU A 282 -10.52 -7.10 16.89
CA GLU A 282 -11.75 -7.23 17.65
C GLU A 282 -12.07 -8.71 17.90
N ASN A 283 -12.00 -9.12 19.15
CA ASN A 283 -12.51 -10.44 19.52
C ASN A 283 -14.03 -10.43 19.40
N ARG A 284 -14.58 -11.19 18.48
CA ARG A 284 -16.03 -11.47 18.48
C ARG A 284 -16.39 -12.19 19.79
N VAL A 285 -16.64 -11.43 20.85
CA VAL A 285 -17.44 -11.94 21.95
C VAL A 285 -18.84 -12.12 21.36
N ALA A 286 -19.23 -13.36 21.15
CA ALA A 286 -20.60 -13.68 20.73
C ALA A 286 -21.54 -13.01 21.74
N ARG A 287 -22.16 -11.90 21.37
CA ARG A 287 -23.32 -11.39 22.12
C ARG A 287 -24.41 -12.45 21.92
N ARG A 288 -24.55 -13.30 22.92
CA ARG A 288 -25.69 -14.21 23.09
C ARG A 288 -26.93 -13.41 23.46
#